data_e15f4f9a08a331162a40df2c2de09288
#
_entry.id   e15f4f9a08a331162a40df2c2de09288
#
_cell.length_a   1.000
_cell.length_b   1.000
_cell.length_c   1.000
_cell.angle_alpha   90.00
_cell.angle_beta   90.00
_cell.angle_gamma   90.00
#
_symmetry.space_group_name_H-M   'P 1'
#
loop_
_entity.id
_entity.type
_entity.pdbx_description
1 polymer ?
#
loop_
_entity_poly.entity_id
_entity_poly.type
_entity_poly.pdbx_seq_one_letter_code
_entity_poly.pdbx_strand_id
1 'polypeptide(L)'
;MRGPDGTGHHRTGAGATDPVRYPQAASPAVRTRRAFVLLILTLLLPGAAQVVAGDRRLGRRALRTTFLCWGLVLLGVVLALTDRSLLVGAVTHRWWSLVLIIALLGLAAGWALLFVNTLRLIRMSLLAPGARPLVAGALAVLMVLTSGSLAYGAYLLGVGRSTVGSIFGAGPAFDPVDGRYNFLLMGGDAGEDRAGRRPDSISVISVDAATGATITFSIPRNFQNAEFSDGSPLWDVYPGGYDCGDPCIINSLYTEVTQDHPELYPGAEDPGAEAMKDAAGGVLGLEIQAYLLIDMNGFEELVDAMGGIRMDVGGWVPITAGEIPGTDPIRHYPPDGWIRPGVQTLDGYHALWYARSREFVTDYHRVSRQQCVQQAMIAQLDPGTVLTRFQSIAAAGTQIVETDIPQDQLASFVDLGLKAQGQETRRLTIGPPDFGTPADNFPTYPDFGEIHDRVQGMIAEDARAAADGAVLHLDRAVTTSRLPAQLTDDQPTDGITEEYLQELATIGDDLTLGSLLSDNGECSPA
;
A
#
# COMPACT_ATOMS: atom_id res chain seq x y z
N MET A 1 30.91 96.63 34.90
CA MET A 1 30.69 96.54 33.41
C MET A 1 30.56 95.09 33.01
N ARG A 2 29.41 94.82 32.48
CA ARG A 2 29.05 93.71 31.54
C ARG A 2 29.48 92.31 31.88
N GLY A 3 28.47 91.51 32.29
CA GLY A 3 28.50 90.06 32.01
C GLY A 3 28.49 89.76 30.54
N PRO A 4 28.62 88.45 30.15
CA PRO A 4 27.46 87.88 29.50
C PRO A 4 27.09 86.45 29.94
N ASP A 5 25.78 86.24 29.82
CA ASP A 5 25.09 84.97 29.87
C ASP A 5 25.69 83.88 28.91
N GLY A 6 25.93 82.68 29.42
CA GLY A 6 26.21 81.50 28.65
C GLY A 6 25.19 80.40 28.97
N THR A 7 24.04 80.44 28.32
CA THR A 7 23.04 79.38 28.34
C THR A 7 23.58 78.17 27.56
N GLY A 8 24.14 77.22 28.30
CA GLY A 8 24.50 75.92 27.78
C GLY A 8 23.28 75.09 27.45
N HIS A 9 22.85 75.05 26.22
CA HIS A 9 21.90 74.07 25.73
C HIS A 9 22.50 72.66 25.84
N HIS A 10 22.16 71.99 26.93
CA HIS A 10 22.28 70.54 26.97
C HIS A 10 21.34 69.96 25.90
N ARG A 11 21.88 69.69 24.69
CA ARG A 11 21.27 68.75 23.75
C ARG A 11 21.27 67.36 24.39
N THR A 12 20.21 67.01 25.07
CA THR A 12 19.88 65.62 25.40
C THR A 12 19.63 64.91 24.07
N GLY A 13 20.70 64.36 23.50
CA GLY A 13 20.58 63.41 22.43
C GLY A 13 19.80 62.19 22.92
N ALA A 14 18.50 62.17 22.62
CA ALA A 14 17.70 60.96 22.76
C ALA A 14 18.29 59.93 21.74
N GLY A 15 19.31 59.22 22.18
CA GLY A 15 19.77 58.02 21.47
C GLY A 15 18.60 57.07 21.40
N ALA A 16 18.02 56.91 20.23
CA ALA A 16 17.00 55.91 19.97
C ALA A 16 17.58 54.55 20.33
N THR A 17 17.31 54.10 21.56
CA THR A 17 17.74 52.76 22.01
C THR A 17 16.87 51.74 21.27
N ASP A 18 17.50 50.95 20.39
CA ASP A 18 16.85 49.86 19.68
C ASP A 18 16.25 48.89 20.70
N PRO A 19 14.91 48.85 20.92
CA PRO A 19 14.27 48.03 21.92
C PRO A 19 14.39 46.53 21.62
N VAL A 20 14.78 46.18 20.38
CA VAL A 20 14.96 44.78 20.00
C VAL A 20 16.29 44.23 20.56
N ARG A 21 17.35 45.04 20.55
CA ARG A 21 18.66 44.66 21.10
C ARG A 21 18.82 45.00 22.57
N TYR A 22 18.22 46.09 23.02
CA TYR A 22 18.36 46.60 24.40
C TYR A 22 17.01 46.65 25.12
N PRO A 23 16.40 45.47 25.47
CA PRO A 23 15.07 45.44 26.04
C PRO A 23 14.94 46.08 27.43
N GLN A 24 16.06 46.32 28.13
CA GLN A 24 16.06 46.85 29.48
C GLN A 24 15.46 48.25 29.57
N ALA A 25 15.65 49.10 28.53
CA ALA A 25 15.16 50.45 28.50
C ALA A 25 13.69 50.59 28.00
N ALA A 26 13.07 49.47 27.56
CA ALA A 26 11.72 49.47 26.99
C ALA A 26 10.66 49.30 28.10
N SER A 27 9.41 49.69 27.82
CA SER A 27 8.27 49.45 28.73
C SER A 27 7.89 47.98 28.76
N PRO A 28 7.20 47.49 29.81
CA PRO A 28 6.78 46.10 29.92
C PRO A 28 5.94 45.60 28.72
N ALA A 29 5.07 46.42 28.18
CA ALA A 29 4.25 46.10 27.00
C ALA A 29 5.10 45.89 25.74
N VAL A 30 6.11 46.73 25.52
CA VAL A 30 7.06 46.61 24.39
C VAL A 30 7.91 45.32 24.53
N ARG A 31 8.33 45.00 25.76
CA ARG A 31 9.09 43.76 26.02
C ARG A 31 8.27 42.50 25.72
N THR A 32 6.99 42.49 26.09
CA THR A 32 6.07 41.38 25.79
C THR A 32 5.85 41.25 24.28
N ARG A 33 5.56 42.36 23.59
CA ARG A 33 5.43 42.33 22.12
C ARG A 33 6.71 41.83 21.43
N ARG A 34 7.87 42.28 21.89
CA ARG A 34 9.17 41.80 21.40
C ARG A 34 9.32 40.30 21.59
N ALA A 35 8.91 39.74 22.74
CA ALA A 35 8.99 38.31 23.00
C ALA A 35 8.21 37.50 21.93
N PHE A 36 6.97 37.88 21.66
CA PHE A 36 6.15 37.22 20.62
C PHE A 36 6.73 37.41 19.21
N VAL A 37 7.24 38.58 18.89
CA VAL A 37 7.90 38.83 17.59
C VAL A 37 9.11 37.91 17.42
N LEU A 38 9.94 37.73 18.45
CA LEU A 38 11.08 36.83 18.38
C LEU A 38 10.66 35.35 18.26
N LEU A 39 9.56 34.93 18.90
CA LEU A 39 9.01 33.58 18.73
C LEU A 39 8.51 33.35 17.30
N ILE A 40 7.76 34.32 16.75
CA ILE A 40 7.26 34.25 15.36
C ILE A 40 8.42 34.24 14.35
N LEU A 41 9.45 35.07 14.58
CA LEU A 41 10.65 35.06 13.74
C LEU A 41 11.39 33.71 13.80
N THR A 42 11.47 33.09 14.99
CA THR A 42 12.09 31.76 15.12
C THR A 42 11.25 30.69 14.44
N LEU A 43 9.92 30.83 14.44
CA LEU A 43 9.00 29.91 13.74
C LEU A 43 9.12 30.03 12.23
N LEU A 44 8.96 31.24 11.67
CA LEU A 44 8.87 31.46 10.22
C LEU A 44 10.23 31.39 9.53
N LEU A 45 11.27 31.93 10.17
CA LEU A 45 12.62 32.01 9.64
C LEU A 45 13.64 31.65 10.71
N PRO A 46 13.90 30.34 10.93
CA PRO A 46 14.87 29.87 11.90
C PRO A 46 16.23 30.55 11.75
N GLY A 47 16.66 31.24 12.80
CA GLY A 47 17.88 32.06 12.78
C GLY A 47 17.66 33.57 12.67
N ALA A 48 16.52 34.05 12.18
CA ALA A 48 16.25 35.50 12.03
C ALA A 48 16.16 36.20 13.39
N ALA A 49 15.49 35.62 14.38
CA ALA A 49 15.40 36.16 15.73
C ALA A 49 16.81 36.36 16.36
N GLN A 50 17.73 35.43 16.14
CA GLN A 50 19.10 35.49 16.63
C GLN A 50 19.91 36.61 15.96
N VAL A 51 19.77 36.77 14.66
CA VAL A 51 20.43 37.87 13.91
C VAL A 51 19.97 39.22 14.41
N VAL A 52 18.66 39.39 14.61
CA VAL A 52 18.05 40.66 14.99
C VAL A 52 18.32 40.97 16.47
N ALA A 53 18.21 39.99 17.35
CA ALA A 53 18.31 40.20 18.81
C ALA A 53 19.74 40.16 19.37
N GLY A 54 20.77 39.77 18.57
CA GLY A 54 22.17 39.96 18.96
C GLY A 54 23.12 38.78 18.71
N ASP A 55 22.66 37.53 18.59
CA ASP A 55 23.51 36.36 18.31
C ASP A 55 23.69 36.14 16.79
N ARG A 56 24.44 37.04 16.17
CA ARG A 56 24.61 37.05 14.73
C ARG A 56 25.36 35.85 14.15
N ARG A 57 26.23 35.20 14.96
CA ARG A 57 27.00 34.03 14.47
C ARG A 57 26.09 32.82 14.34
N LEU A 58 25.34 32.51 15.37
CA LEU A 58 24.37 31.43 15.39
C LEU A 58 23.26 31.68 14.37
N GLY A 59 22.68 32.89 14.35
CA GLY A 59 21.60 33.25 13.44
C GLY A 59 21.97 33.14 11.96
N ARG A 60 23.18 33.55 11.56
CA ARG A 60 23.62 33.41 10.15
C ARG A 60 23.82 31.96 9.74
N ARG A 61 24.33 31.10 10.64
CA ARG A 61 24.45 29.66 10.36
C ARG A 61 23.06 29.05 10.19
N ALA A 62 22.16 29.31 11.14
CA ALA A 62 20.78 28.83 11.09
C ALA A 62 20.03 29.30 9.81
N LEU A 63 20.15 30.56 9.42
CA LEU A 63 19.55 31.07 8.18
C LEU A 63 20.08 30.38 6.92
N ARG A 64 21.39 30.12 6.84
CA ARG A 64 21.97 29.36 5.72
C ARG A 64 21.38 27.95 5.64
N THR A 65 21.28 27.26 6.78
CA THR A 65 20.65 25.93 6.85
C THR A 65 19.18 26.01 6.44
N THR A 66 18.43 27.01 6.91
CA THR A 66 17.02 27.22 6.55
C THR A 66 16.83 27.40 5.05
N PHE A 67 17.63 28.27 4.40
CA PHE A 67 17.54 28.48 2.95
C PHE A 67 17.97 27.25 2.16
N LEU A 68 18.97 26.48 2.65
CA LEU A 68 19.34 25.20 2.06
C LEU A 68 18.18 24.21 2.13
N CYS A 69 17.52 24.08 3.29
CA CYS A 69 16.35 23.20 3.46
C CYS A 69 15.19 23.61 2.55
N TRP A 70 14.92 24.92 2.42
CA TRP A 70 13.87 25.39 1.51
C TRP A 70 14.21 25.09 0.03
N GLY A 71 15.48 25.22 -0.34
CA GLY A 71 15.95 24.80 -1.66
C GLY A 71 15.77 23.31 -1.92
N LEU A 72 16.08 22.48 -0.93
CA LEU A 72 15.85 21.01 -1.01
C LEU A 72 14.37 20.65 -1.05
N VAL A 73 13.52 21.34 -0.27
CA VAL A 73 12.06 21.14 -0.34
C VAL A 73 11.52 21.53 -1.72
N LEU A 74 11.96 22.68 -2.26
CA LEU A 74 11.57 23.09 -3.61
C LEU A 74 12.02 22.07 -4.67
N LEU A 75 13.25 21.58 -4.57
CA LEU A 75 13.77 20.53 -5.45
C LEU A 75 12.92 19.25 -5.31
N GLY A 76 12.58 18.85 -4.08
CA GLY A 76 11.68 17.72 -3.83
C GLY A 76 10.29 17.89 -4.46
N VAL A 77 9.71 19.11 -4.39
CA VAL A 77 8.43 19.40 -5.05
C VAL A 77 8.56 19.32 -6.57
N VAL A 78 9.64 19.84 -7.15
CA VAL A 78 9.89 19.74 -8.60
C VAL A 78 10.02 18.27 -9.01
N LEU A 79 10.81 17.48 -8.28
CA LEU A 79 10.95 16.04 -8.54
C LEU A 79 9.61 15.30 -8.37
N ALA A 80 8.79 15.65 -7.38
CA ALA A 80 7.45 15.07 -7.22
C ALA A 80 6.53 15.32 -8.42
N LEU A 81 6.73 16.43 -9.13
CA LEU A 81 5.94 16.79 -10.30
C LEU A 81 6.52 16.26 -11.62
N THR A 82 7.82 16.00 -11.67
CA THR A 82 8.52 15.57 -12.91
C THR A 82 8.90 14.10 -12.91
N ASP A 83 9.39 13.59 -11.79
CA ASP A 83 9.85 12.21 -11.64
C ASP A 83 9.71 11.74 -10.18
N ARG A 84 8.59 11.10 -9.90
CA ARG A 84 8.27 10.59 -8.55
C ARG A 84 9.14 9.42 -8.13
N SER A 85 9.65 8.64 -9.09
CA SER A 85 10.43 7.43 -8.82
C SER A 85 11.72 7.76 -8.05
N LEU A 86 12.37 8.88 -8.38
CA LEU A 86 13.56 9.35 -7.67
C LEU A 86 13.29 9.68 -6.19
N LEU A 87 12.11 10.24 -5.87
CA LEU A 87 11.75 10.51 -4.47
C LEU A 87 11.44 9.23 -3.69
N VAL A 88 10.67 8.33 -4.29
CA VAL A 88 10.37 7.03 -3.69
C VAL A 88 11.68 6.27 -3.48
N GLY A 89 12.56 6.22 -4.49
CA GLY A 89 13.88 5.61 -4.39
C GLY A 89 14.75 6.22 -3.27
N ALA A 90 14.72 7.54 -3.09
CA ALA A 90 15.46 8.19 -2.00
C ALA A 90 14.93 7.81 -0.61
N VAL A 91 13.62 7.55 -0.48
CA VAL A 91 13.01 7.18 0.81
C VAL A 91 13.18 5.68 1.09
N THR A 92 13.06 4.83 0.05
CA THR A 92 13.13 3.36 0.20
C THR A 92 14.57 2.83 0.22
N HIS A 93 15.51 3.50 -0.44
CA HIS A 93 16.91 3.07 -0.48
C HIS A 93 17.57 3.12 0.91
N ARG A 94 18.18 2.02 1.29
CA ARG A 94 18.75 1.75 2.63
C ARG A 94 19.61 2.88 3.20
N TRP A 95 20.49 3.48 2.42
CA TRP A 95 21.42 4.53 2.90
C TRP A 95 20.79 5.93 2.87
N TRP A 96 20.03 6.25 1.84
CA TRP A 96 19.40 7.56 1.71
C TRP A 96 18.33 7.80 2.76
N SER A 97 17.52 6.80 3.10
CA SER A 97 16.54 6.87 4.20
C SER A 97 17.23 7.14 5.55
N LEU A 98 18.38 6.50 5.82
CA LEU A 98 19.15 6.75 7.04
C LEU A 98 19.67 8.19 7.10
N VAL A 99 20.24 8.69 5.99
CA VAL A 99 20.71 10.09 5.89
C VAL A 99 19.55 11.06 6.13
N LEU A 100 18.37 10.78 5.58
CA LEU A 100 17.18 11.61 5.75
C LEU A 100 16.72 11.64 7.22
N ILE A 101 16.69 10.49 7.89
CA ILE A 101 16.35 10.38 9.32
C ILE A 101 17.31 11.21 10.17
N ILE A 102 18.62 11.06 9.95
CA ILE A 102 19.65 11.82 10.68
C ILE A 102 19.51 13.32 10.41
N ALA A 103 19.24 13.71 9.16
CA ALA A 103 19.02 15.11 8.80
C ALA A 103 17.78 15.70 9.51
N LEU A 104 16.65 14.99 9.52
CA LEU A 104 15.43 15.43 10.21
C LEU A 104 15.63 15.56 11.73
N LEU A 105 16.30 14.59 12.36
CA LEU A 105 16.63 14.66 13.79
C LEU A 105 17.58 15.82 14.07
N GLY A 106 18.59 16.03 13.23
CA GLY A 106 19.49 17.18 13.31
C GLY A 106 18.77 18.53 13.19
N LEU A 107 17.81 18.63 12.25
CA LEU A 107 16.97 19.83 12.11
C LEU A 107 16.04 20.03 13.30
N ALA A 108 15.41 18.96 13.82
CA ALA A 108 14.58 19.01 15.01
C ALA A 108 15.35 19.53 16.22
N ALA A 109 16.54 18.97 16.47
CA ALA A 109 17.44 19.40 17.54
C ALA A 109 17.92 20.84 17.33
N GLY A 110 18.31 21.19 16.10
CA GLY A 110 18.73 22.55 15.75
C GLY A 110 17.63 23.59 15.98
N TRP A 111 16.38 23.27 15.60
CA TRP A 111 15.24 24.18 15.81
C TRP A 111 14.88 24.31 17.29
N ALA A 112 14.91 23.21 18.06
CA ALA A 112 14.74 23.24 19.50
C ALA A 112 15.82 24.13 20.18
N LEU A 113 17.08 23.99 19.77
CA LEU A 113 18.17 24.84 20.26
C LEU A 113 17.95 26.32 19.93
N LEU A 114 17.41 26.65 18.76
CA LEU A 114 17.06 28.03 18.40
C LEU A 114 15.94 28.57 19.31
N PHE A 115 14.91 27.78 19.65
CA PHE A 115 13.88 28.20 20.61
C PHE A 115 14.45 28.41 22.02
N VAL A 116 15.33 27.51 22.48
CA VAL A 116 16.03 27.68 23.77
C VAL A 116 16.91 28.94 23.76
N ASN A 117 17.61 29.21 22.66
CA ASN A 117 18.39 30.45 22.52
C ASN A 117 17.47 31.68 22.47
N THR A 118 16.31 31.62 21.78
CA THR A 118 15.30 32.68 21.77
C THR A 118 14.77 32.96 23.17
N LEU A 119 14.55 31.93 24.00
CA LEU A 119 14.18 32.10 25.41
C LEU A 119 15.22 32.91 26.20
N ARG A 120 16.51 32.63 25.97
CA ARG A 120 17.62 33.41 26.58
C ARG A 120 17.62 34.85 26.10
N LEU A 121 17.34 35.10 24.79
CA LEU A 121 17.28 36.45 24.23
C LEU A 121 16.05 37.25 24.71
N ILE A 122 14.94 36.58 25.01
CA ILE A 122 13.73 37.20 25.57
C ILE A 122 13.97 37.74 27.01
N ARG A 123 14.82 37.07 27.80
CA ARG A 123 15.09 37.40 29.22
C ARG A 123 13.80 37.45 30.02
N MET A 124 13.23 36.29 30.33
CA MET A 124 11.93 36.12 31.01
C MET A 124 11.80 36.96 32.32
N SER A 125 12.90 37.24 33.01
CA SER A 125 12.91 38.07 34.22
C SER A 125 12.46 39.52 33.97
N LEU A 126 12.61 40.03 32.73
CA LEU A 126 12.24 41.39 32.36
C LEU A 126 10.75 41.54 31.93
N LEU A 127 10.03 40.42 31.78
CA LEU A 127 8.62 40.41 31.41
C LEU A 127 7.73 40.63 32.64
N ALA A 128 6.54 41.22 32.40
CA ALA A 128 5.50 41.32 33.44
C ALA A 128 5.14 39.91 33.97
N PRO A 129 4.84 39.77 35.28
CA PRO A 129 4.56 38.44 35.86
C PRO A 129 3.49 37.66 35.12
N GLY A 130 2.39 38.28 34.68
CA GLY A 130 1.31 37.67 33.93
C GLY A 130 1.67 37.27 32.47
N ALA A 131 2.69 37.89 31.87
CA ALA A 131 3.12 37.57 30.51
C ALA A 131 4.10 36.37 30.46
N ARG A 132 4.76 36.04 31.56
CA ARG A 132 5.75 34.94 31.61
C ARG A 132 5.17 33.58 31.26
N PRO A 133 4.05 33.13 31.90
CA PRO A 133 3.46 31.84 31.58
C PRO A 133 2.96 31.79 30.12
N LEU A 134 2.42 32.88 29.57
CA LEU A 134 1.94 32.94 28.18
C LEU A 134 3.10 32.78 27.19
N VAL A 135 4.21 33.48 27.39
CA VAL A 135 5.40 33.38 26.54
C VAL A 135 6.05 32.00 26.64
N ALA A 136 6.14 31.44 27.87
CA ALA A 136 6.66 30.09 28.08
C ALA A 136 5.77 29.04 27.44
N GLY A 137 4.45 29.12 27.59
CA GLY A 137 3.49 28.23 26.98
C GLY A 137 3.54 28.31 25.43
N ALA A 138 3.55 29.53 24.89
CA ALA A 138 3.69 29.71 23.43
C ALA A 138 5.01 29.12 22.90
N LEU A 139 6.13 29.32 23.59
CA LEU A 139 7.41 28.72 23.22
C LEU A 139 7.35 27.19 23.24
N ALA A 140 6.80 26.60 24.30
CA ALA A 140 6.67 25.14 24.42
C ALA A 140 5.80 24.56 23.29
N VAL A 141 4.64 25.18 23.03
CA VAL A 141 3.74 24.77 21.94
C VAL A 141 4.44 24.86 20.58
N LEU A 142 5.10 25.98 20.29
CA LEU A 142 5.79 26.14 19.02
C LEU A 142 6.96 25.15 18.86
N MET A 143 7.70 24.89 19.93
CA MET A 143 8.79 23.91 19.92
C MET A 143 8.27 22.49 19.67
N VAL A 144 7.15 22.10 20.30
CA VAL A 144 6.52 20.79 20.05
C VAL A 144 6.00 20.70 18.62
N LEU A 145 5.31 21.73 18.13
CA LEU A 145 4.77 21.74 16.78
C LEU A 145 5.85 21.68 15.69
N THR A 146 7.00 22.28 15.87
CA THR A 146 8.07 22.31 14.87
C THR A 146 9.07 21.18 15.04
N SER A 147 9.80 21.16 16.17
CA SER A 147 10.80 20.13 16.43
C SER A 147 10.16 18.75 16.64
N GLY A 148 8.97 18.71 17.26
CA GLY A 148 8.20 17.48 17.43
C GLY A 148 7.73 16.90 16.12
N SER A 149 7.22 17.72 15.18
CA SER A 149 6.80 17.24 13.84
C SER A 149 7.97 16.67 13.05
N LEU A 150 9.15 17.32 13.08
CA LEU A 150 10.35 16.80 12.42
C LEU A 150 10.84 15.49 13.05
N ALA A 151 10.82 15.39 14.37
CA ALA A 151 11.19 14.16 15.07
C ALA A 151 10.18 13.03 14.79
N TYR A 152 8.89 13.35 14.72
CA TYR A 152 7.85 12.40 14.34
C TYR A 152 7.99 11.94 12.88
N GLY A 153 8.31 12.86 11.96
CA GLY A 153 8.63 12.49 10.57
C GLY A 153 9.84 11.56 10.47
N ALA A 154 10.90 11.80 11.27
CA ALA A 154 12.04 10.89 11.35
C ALA A 154 11.67 9.52 11.92
N TYR A 155 10.78 9.47 12.92
CA TYR A 155 10.23 8.22 13.45
C TYR A 155 9.44 7.44 12.38
N LEU A 156 8.54 8.10 11.66
CA LEU A 156 7.78 7.47 10.57
C LEU A 156 8.67 6.90 9.47
N LEU A 157 9.71 7.65 9.07
CA LEU A 157 10.71 7.14 8.11
C LEU A 157 11.47 5.94 8.68
N GLY A 158 11.76 5.93 9.98
CA GLY A 158 12.39 4.80 10.66
C GLY A 158 11.49 3.54 10.63
N VAL A 159 10.21 3.70 10.93
CA VAL A 159 9.21 2.62 10.82
C VAL A 159 9.14 2.12 9.37
N GLY A 160 8.96 3.02 8.40
CA GLY A 160 8.90 2.63 6.98
C GLY A 160 10.15 1.88 6.52
N ARG A 161 11.34 2.36 6.92
CA ARG A 161 12.60 1.69 6.61
C ARG A 161 12.68 0.27 7.18
N SER A 162 12.27 0.06 8.44
CA SER A 162 12.29 -1.26 9.06
C SER A 162 11.28 -2.20 8.40
N THR A 163 10.09 -1.70 8.09
CA THR A 163 9.04 -2.43 7.38
C THR A 163 9.49 -2.88 5.99
N VAL A 164 9.99 -1.94 5.19
CA VAL A 164 10.49 -2.26 3.84
C VAL A 164 11.63 -3.28 3.92
N GLY A 165 12.56 -3.14 4.86
CA GLY A 165 13.68 -4.07 5.01
C GLY A 165 13.31 -5.45 5.56
N SER A 166 12.11 -5.63 6.14
CA SER A 166 11.63 -6.93 6.64
C SER A 166 10.70 -7.65 5.65
N ILE A 167 10.09 -6.92 4.72
CA ILE A 167 9.18 -7.48 3.72
C ILE A 167 9.93 -7.83 2.43
N PHE A 168 10.79 -6.93 1.95
CA PHE A 168 11.40 -7.03 0.63
C PHE A 168 12.79 -7.67 0.68
N GLY A 169 13.04 -8.57 -0.27
CA GLY A 169 14.27 -9.34 -0.38
C GLY A 169 15.52 -8.49 -0.70
N ALA A 170 16.68 -9.08 -0.48
CA ALA A 170 17.98 -8.50 -0.84
C ALA A 170 18.51 -9.02 -2.19
N GLY A 171 17.64 -9.65 -3.00
CA GLY A 171 17.98 -10.22 -4.30
C GLY A 171 18.44 -9.19 -5.34
N PRO A 172 19.00 -9.64 -6.48
CA PRO A 172 19.31 -8.76 -7.59
C PRO A 172 18.03 -8.22 -8.24
N ALA A 173 18.13 -7.00 -8.77
CA ALA A 173 17.06 -6.44 -9.58
C ALA A 173 16.84 -7.28 -10.84
N PHE A 174 15.58 -7.37 -11.29
CA PHE A 174 15.20 -8.07 -12.50
C PHE A 174 14.52 -7.13 -13.50
N ASP A 175 14.67 -7.43 -14.78
CA ASP A 175 14.09 -6.67 -15.87
C ASP A 175 12.73 -7.27 -16.30
N PRO A 176 11.86 -6.49 -16.97
CA PRO A 176 10.63 -7.03 -17.53
C PRO A 176 10.96 -8.02 -18.66
N VAL A 177 10.22 -9.11 -18.73
CA VAL A 177 10.30 -10.09 -19.81
C VAL A 177 9.23 -9.76 -20.84
N ASP A 178 9.61 -9.67 -22.10
CA ASP A 178 8.74 -9.24 -23.19
C ASP A 178 7.95 -7.95 -22.91
N GLY A 179 8.60 -7.02 -22.17
CA GLY A 179 8.01 -5.75 -21.78
C GLY A 179 7.03 -5.81 -20.59
N ARG A 180 6.89 -6.95 -19.95
CA ARG A 180 5.96 -7.15 -18.83
C ARG A 180 6.65 -7.68 -17.57
N TYR A 181 6.11 -7.28 -16.43
CA TYR A 181 6.44 -7.88 -15.14
C TYR A 181 5.31 -8.85 -14.74
N ASN A 182 5.68 -10.09 -14.44
CA ASN A 182 4.74 -11.13 -14.02
C ASN A 182 5.00 -11.49 -12.55
N PHE A 183 4.03 -11.20 -11.69
CA PHE A 183 4.10 -11.45 -10.27
C PHE A 183 3.13 -12.57 -9.90
N LEU A 184 3.63 -13.61 -9.22
CA LEU A 184 2.78 -14.63 -8.62
C LEU A 184 2.23 -14.12 -7.28
N LEU A 185 0.92 -13.96 -7.20
CA LEU A 185 0.22 -13.64 -5.97
C LEU A 185 -0.42 -14.90 -5.40
N MET A 186 -0.03 -15.23 -4.17
CA MET A 186 -0.53 -16.40 -3.43
C MET A 186 -1.20 -15.97 -2.14
N GLY A 187 -2.40 -16.50 -1.89
CA GLY A 187 -3.06 -16.42 -0.59
C GLY A 187 -2.96 -17.77 0.10
N GLY A 188 -2.21 -17.84 1.19
CA GLY A 188 -1.92 -19.10 1.88
C GLY A 188 -2.70 -19.25 3.19
N ASP A 189 -3.07 -20.49 3.54
CA ASP A 189 -3.54 -20.86 4.87
C ASP A 189 -2.35 -21.44 5.65
N ALA A 190 -1.76 -20.64 6.51
CA ALA A 190 -0.66 -21.01 7.41
C ALA A 190 -1.16 -21.25 8.84
N GLY A 191 -2.33 -21.90 9.01
CA GLY A 191 -2.86 -22.21 10.34
C GLY A 191 -1.87 -23.04 11.17
N GLU A 192 -1.69 -22.70 12.45
CA GLU A 192 -0.79 -23.38 13.40
C GLU A 192 -1.03 -24.90 13.48
N ASP A 193 -2.23 -25.35 13.11
CA ASP A 193 -2.68 -26.76 13.19
C ASP A 193 -2.48 -27.55 11.88
N ARG A 194 -1.92 -26.95 10.82
CA ARG A 194 -1.73 -27.63 9.53
C ARG A 194 -0.26 -27.85 9.21
N ALA A 195 0.09 -29.08 8.86
CA ALA A 195 1.40 -29.43 8.35
C ALA A 195 1.57 -28.85 6.94
N GLY A 196 2.26 -27.70 6.83
CA GLY A 196 2.64 -27.06 5.57
C GLY A 196 1.68 -25.97 5.09
N ARG A 197 2.22 -25.08 4.27
CA ARG A 197 1.46 -23.98 3.61
C ARG A 197 0.86 -24.48 2.30
N ARG A 198 -0.43 -24.24 2.09
CA ARG A 198 -1.11 -24.55 0.83
C ARG A 198 -1.81 -23.28 0.32
N PRO A 199 -1.33 -22.69 -0.77
CA PRO A 199 -2.01 -21.54 -1.36
C PRO A 199 -3.41 -21.90 -1.86
N ASP A 200 -4.44 -21.29 -1.27
CA ASP A 200 -5.84 -21.44 -1.71
C ASP A 200 -6.22 -20.44 -2.80
N SER A 201 -5.43 -19.40 -2.98
CA SER A 201 -5.55 -18.44 -4.07
C SER A 201 -4.21 -18.35 -4.81
N ILE A 202 -4.24 -18.58 -6.12
CA ILE A 202 -3.07 -18.56 -6.99
C ILE A 202 -3.42 -17.70 -8.21
N SER A 203 -2.75 -16.56 -8.35
CA SER A 203 -2.98 -15.65 -9.47
C SER A 203 -1.67 -15.07 -9.96
N VAL A 204 -1.51 -14.93 -11.26
CA VAL A 204 -0.40 -14.19 -11.86
C VAL A 204 -0.89 -12.84 -12.33
N ILE A 205 -0.29 -11.78 -11.81
CA ILE A 205 -0.55 -10.41 -12.23
C ILE A 205 0.54 -10.02 -13.22
N SER A 206 0.16 -9.87 -14.49
CA SER A 206 1.05 -9.44 -15.56
C SER A 206 0.81 -7.97 -15.87
N VAL A 207 1.85 -7.15 -15.72
CA VAL A 207 1.77 -5.69 -15.87
C VAL A 207 2.71 -5.21 -16.96
N ASP A 208 2.20 -4.49 -17.93
CA ASP A 208 3.01 -3.85 -18.97
C ASP A 208 3.88 -2.74 -18.34
N ALA A 209 5.18 -2.83 -18.51
CA ALA A 209 6.15 -1.95 -17.84
C ALA A 209 6.03 -0.47 -18.30
N ALA A 210 5.58 -0.23 -19.52
CA ALA A 210 5.47 1.10 -20.10
C ALA A 210 4.13 1.78 -19.74
N THR A 211 3.02 1.06 -19.89
CA THR A 211 1.66 1.59 -19.81
C THR A 211 0.98 1.35 -18.46
N GLY A 212 1.38 0.29 -17.74
CA GLY A 212 0.69 -0.19 -16.56
C GLY A 212 -0.56 -1.04 -16.87
N ALA A 213 -0.82 -1.37 -18.13
CA ALA A 213 -1.93 -2.26 -18.50
C ALA A 213 -1.76 -3.62 -17.81
N THR A 214 -2.82 -4.08 -17.15
CA THR A 214 -2.74 -5.21 -16.23
C THR A 214 -3.68 -6.33 -16.67
N ILE A 215 -3.15 -7.56 -16.68
CA ILE A 215 -3.92 -8.79 -16.86
C ILE A 215 -3.73 -9.66 -15.63
N THR A 216 -4.81 -10.21 -15.09
CA THR A 216 -4.77 -11.17 -13.99
C THR A 216 -5.16 -12.55 -14.51
N PHE A 217 -4.27 -13.52 -14.37
CA PHE A 217 -4.47 -14.92 -14.67
C PHE A 217 -4.70 -15.68 -13.38
N SER A 218 -5.87 -16.27 -13.19
CA SER A 218 -6.18 -17.04 -11.97
C SER A 218 -6.09 -18.54 -12.25
N ILE A 219 -5.29 -19.24 -11.45
CA ILE A 219 -5.10 -20.69 -11.55
C ILE A 219 -5.89 -21.34 -10.41
N PRO A 220 -6.84 -22.24 -10.68
CA PRO A 220 -7.58 -22.95 -9.64
C PRO A 220 -6.62 -23.76 -8.76
N ARG A 221 -6.81 -23.74 -7.45
CA ARG A 221 -5.93 -24.46 -6.50
C ARG A 221 -5.88 -25.97 -6.71
N ASN A 222 -6.97 -26.53 -7.29
CA ASN A 222 -7.11 -27.96 -7.60
C ASN A 222 -6.65 -28.31 -9.02
N PHE A 223 -5.87 -27.43 -9.66
CA PHE A 223 -5.29 -27.68 -10.98
C PHE A 223 -4.33 -28.87 -10.89
N GLN A 224 -4.51 -29.87 -11.76
CA GLN A 224 -3.72 -31.10 -11.82
C GLN A 224 -2.85 -31.12 -13.08
N ASN A 225 -1.87 -32.02 -13.09
CA ASN A 225 -0.95 -32.22 -14.22
C ASN A 225 -0.23 -30.92 -14.63
N ALA A 226 0.06 -30.03 -13.68
CA ALA A 226 0.73 -28.75 -13.98
C ALA A 226 2.10 -29.02 -14.62
N GLU A 227 2.32 -28.41 -15.80
CA GLU A 227 3.65 -28.30 -16.39
C GLU A 227 4.47 -27.25 -15.65
N PHE A 228 5.79 -27.29 -15.81
CA PHE A 228 6.72 -26.37 -15.21
C PHE A 228 7.41 -25.50 -16.27
N SER A 229 7.94 -24.37 -15.87
CA SER A 229 8.76 -23.51 -16.73
C SER A 229 9.93 -24.30 -17.34
N ASP A 230 10.38 -23.89 -18.52
CA ASP A 230 11.55 -24.49 -19.18
C ASP A 230 12.78 -24.39 -18.27
N GLY A 231 13.46 -25.52 -18.09
CA GLY A 231 14.66 -25.59 -17.23
C GLY A 231 14.41 -25.63 -15.74
N SER A 232 13.16 -25.73 -15.30
CA SER A 232 12.82 -25.93 -13.87
C SER A 232 13.44 -27.23 -13.35
N PRO A 233 14.03 -27.21 -12.12
CA PRO A 233 14.55 -28.42 -11.49
C PRO A 233 13.44 -29.41 -11.10
N LEU A 234 12.18 -29.00 -11.12
CA LEU A 234 11.03 -29.89 -10.87
C LEU A 234 10.90 -30.98 -11.91
N TRP A 235 11.39 -30.78 -13.13
CA TRP A 235 11.39 -31.81 -14.18
C TRP A 235 12.27 -33.02 -13.84
N ASP A 236 13.25 -32.87 -12.94
CA ASP A 236 14.08 -33.98 -12.48
C ASP A 236 13.31 -34.92 -11.55
N VAL A 237 12.32 -34.41 -10.82
CA VAL A 237 11.47 -35.17 -9.88
C VAL A 237 10.17 -35.61 -10.54
N TYR A 238 9.57 -34.72 -11.34
CA TYR A 238 8.27 -34.91 -12.02
C TYR A 238 8.42 -34.78 -13.53
N PRO A 239 9.00 -35.77 -14.22
CA PRO A 239 9.29 -35.66 -15.66
C PRO A 239 8.06 -35.63 -16.57
N GLY A 240 6.87 -35.93 -16.05
CA GLY A 240 5.57 -35.82 -16.72
C GLY A 240 4.75 -34.58 -16.35
N GLY A 241 5.32 -33.67 -15.59
CA GLY A 241 4.59 -32.61 -14.90
C GLY A 241 4.14 -33.08 -13.50
N TYR A 242 3.39 -32.25 -12.77
CA TYR A 242 2.91 -32.59 -11.43
C TYR A 242 1.69 -33.55 -11.52
N ASP A 243 1.93 -34.82 -11.89
CA ASP A 243 0.96 -35.80 -12.38
C ASP A 243 0.76 -37.03 -11.48
N CYS A 244 1.04 -36.97 -10.18
CA CYS A 244 0.92 -38.13 -9.27
C CYS A 244 -0.56 -38.52 -8.92
N GLY A 245 -1.53 -38.00 -9.64
CA GLY A 245 -2.96 -38.25 -9.43
C GLY A 245 -3.60 -37.28 -8.47
N ASP A 246 -4.70 -37.69 -7.78
CA ASP A 246 -5.51 -36.80 -6.92
C ASP A 246 -4.75 -36.01 -5.85
N PRO A 247 -3.67 -36.49 -5.23
CA PRO A 247 -2.89 -35.68 -4.29
C PRO A 247 -2.12 -34.55 -4.94
N CYS A 248 -1.74 -34.70 -6.23
CA CYS A 248 -0.95 -33.72 -6.97
C CYS A 248 -1.81 -32.62 -7.58
N ILE A 249 -2.42 -31.83 -6.73
CA ILE A 249 -3.04 -30.56 -7.09
C ILE A 249 -2.04 -29.42 -6.85
N ILE A 250 -2.06 -28.40 -7.70
CA ILE A 250 -1.02 -27.35 -7.74
C ILE A 250 -0.72 -26.73 -6.37
N ASN A 251 -1.73 -26.57 -5.50
CA ASN A 251 -1.52 -25.97 -4.19
C ASN A 251 -0.76 -26.89 -3.20
N SER A 252 -0.65 -28.20 -3.47
CA SER A 252 0.14 -29.10 -2.62
C SER A 252 1.64 -29.04 -2.93
N LEU A 253 2.02 -28.61 -4.14
CA LEU A 253 3.40 -28.49 -4.59
C LEU A 253 4.25 -27.62 -3.67
N TYR A 254 3.69 -26.51 -3.18
CA TYR A 254 4.38 -25.62 -2.24
C TYR A 254 4.88 -26.37 -1.00
N THR A 255 3.99 -27.10 -0.35
CA THR A 255 4.33 -27.86 0.86
C THR A 255 5.29 -29.00 0.55
N GLU A 256 5.05 -29.73 -0.53
CA GLU A 256 5.85 -30.88 -0.92
C GLU A 256 7.29 -30.49 -1.21
N VAL A 257 7.51 -29.43 -1.99
CA VAL A 257 8.87 -28.94 -2.26
C VAL A 257 9.53 -28.37 -1.01
N THR A 258 8.80 -27.63 -0.17
CA THR A 258 9.36 -27.11 1.08
C THR A 258 9.81 -28.20 2.04
N GLN A 259 9.07 -29.33 2.11
CA GLN A 259 9.33 -30.39 3.08
C GLN A 259 10.23 -31.49 2.53
N ASP A 260 10.00 -31.92 1.29
CA ASP A 260 10.60 -33.14 0.73
C ASP A 260 11.71 -32.84 -0.29
N HIS A 261 11.71 -31.68 -0.94
CA HIS A 261 12.64 -31.34 -2.01
C HIS A 261 13.25 -29.92 -1.93
N PRO A 262 13.61 -29.39 -0.74
CA PRO A 262 14.15 -28.03 -0.62
C PRO A 262 15.49 -27.86 -1.37
N GLU A 263 16.22 -28.96 -1.64
CA GLU A 263 17.48 -28.97 -2.37
C GLU A 263 17.34 -28.60 -3.84
N LEU A 264 16.13 -28.62 -4.41
CA LEU A 264 15.89 -28.22 -5.80
C LEU A 264 16.15 -26.72 -6.02
N TYR A 265 15.97 -25.90 -4.98
CA TYR A 265 16.17 -24.44 -5.03
C TYR A 265 17.23 -23.99 -4.01
N PRO A 266 18.51 -24.34 -4.25
CA PRO A 266 19.57 -24.05 -3.29
C PRO A 266 19.79 -22.54 -3.17
N GLY A 267 19.62 -22.00 -1.97
CA GLY A 267 19.80 -20.58 -1.68
C GLY A 267 18.54 -19.71 -1.79
N ALA A 268 17.40 -20.29 -2.17
CA ALA A 268 16.10 -19.62 -2.04
C ALA A 268 15.71 -19.49 -0.56
N GLU A 269 15.15 -18.36 -0.18
CA GLU A 269 14.58 -18.19 1.17
C GLU A 269 13.33 -19.06 1.34
N ASP A 270 12.57 -19.26 0.27
CA ASP A 270 11.35 -20.06 0.21
C ASP A 270 11.34 -20.96 -1.04
N PRO A 271 11.83 -22.21 -0.91
CA PRO A 271 11.82 -23.18 -2.02
C PRO A 271 10.43 -23.51 -2.56
N GLY A 272 9.41 -23.52 -1.68
CA GLY A 272 8.03 -23.76 -2.09
C GLY A 272 7.47 -22.67 -2.98
N ALA A 273 7.79 -21.41 -2.68
CA ALA A 273 7.38 -20.27 -3.52
C ALA A 273 8.08 -20.30 -4.89
N GLU A 274 9.37 -20.68 -4.95
CA GLU A 274 10.07 -20.86 -6.23
C GLU A 274 9.43 -21.96 -7.07
N ALA A 275 9.10 -23.09 -6.46
CA ALA A 275 8.39 -24.17 -7.15
C ALA A 275 7.03 -23.71 -7.70
N MET A 276 6.32 -22.89 -6.95
CA MET A 276 5.05 -22.33 -7.40
C MET A 276 5.23 -21.31 -8.53
N LYS A 277 6.33 -20.55 -8.58
CA LYS A 277 6.66 -19.69 -9.73
C LYS A 277 6.86 -20.53 -10.98
N ASP A 278 7.63 -21.62 -10.87
CA ASP A 278 7.89 -22.53 -11.98
C ASP A 278 6.61 -23.22 -12.48
N ALA A 279 5.75 -23.67 -11.57
CA ALA A 279 4.49 -24.30 -11.94
C ALA A 279 3.52 -23.30 -12.57
N ALA A 280 3.35 -22.10 -12.01
CA ALA A 280 2.50 -21.06 -12.59
C ALA A 280 3.04 -20.59 -13.95
N GLY A 281 4.37 -20.51 -14.08
CA GLY A 281 5.04 -20.19 -15.33
C GLY A 281 4.79 -21.20 -16.43
N GLY A 282 4.93 -22.50 -16.12
CA GLY A 282 4.64 -23.59 -17.06
C GLY A 282 3.18 -23.63 -17.48
N VAL A 283 2.26 -23.52 -16.53
CA VAL A 283 0.81 -23.47 -16.82
C VAL A 283 0.44 -22.33 -17.78
N LEU A 284 1.03 -21.14 -17.62
CA LEU A 284 0.68 -19.94 -18.40
C LEU A 284 1.57 -19.71 -19.62
N GLY A 285 2.69 -20.41 -19.74
CA GLY A 285 3.72 -20.12 -20.75
C GLY A 285 4.37 -18.74 -20.55
N LEU A 286 4.58 -18.34 -19.29
CA LEU A 286 5.14 -17.04 -18.89
C LEU A 286 6.33 -17.22 -17.95
N GLU A 287 7.32 -16.35 -18.05
CA GLU A 287 8.34 -16.24 -17.01
C GLU A 287 7.81 -15.43 -15.83
N ILE A 288 7.84 -15.99 -14.62
CA ILE A 288 7.40 -15.34 -13.38
C ILE A 288 8.62 -14.80 -12.66
N GLN A 289 8.73 -13.48 -12.53
CA GLN A 289 9.93 -12.85 -11.98
C GLN A 289 9.94 -12.81 -10.45
N ALA A 290 8.78 -12.63 -9.83
CA ALA A 290 8.70 -12.54 -8.38
C ALA A 290 7.37 -13.06 -7.83
N TYR A 291 7.33 -13.30 -6.53
CA TYR A 291 6.11 -13.70 -5.84
C TYR A 291 5.74 -12.74 -4.70
N LEU A 292 4.46 -12.75 -4.34
CA LEU A 292 3.91 -12.20 -3.10
C LEU A 292 3.04 -13.29 -2.46
N LEU A 293 3.38 -13.65 -1.23
CA LEU A 293 2.60 -14.58 -0.43
C LEU A 293 1.94 -13.81 0.71
N ILE A 294 0.63 -13.92 0.83
CA ILE A 294 -0.17 -13.26 1.87
C ILE A 294 -0.86 -14.33 2.69
N ASP A 295 -0.64 -14.32 4.00
CA ASP A 295 -1.33 -15.17 4.97
C ASP A 295 -2.76 -14.68 5.20
N MET A 296 -3.69 -15.58 5.56
CA MET A 296 -5.10 -15.23 5.80
C MET A 296 -5.31 -14.30 6.99
N ASN A 297 -4.63 -14.54 8.13
CA ASN A 297 -4.74 -13.65 9.29
C ASN A 297 -4.23 -12.26 8.95
N GLY A 298 -3.13 -12.24 8.23
CA GLY A 298 -2.55 -11.05 7.74
C GLY A 298 -3.37 -10.31 6.72
N PHE A 299 -4.10 -11.00 5.89
CA PHE A 299 -5.05 -10.35 5.00
C PHE A 299 -6.14 -9.59 5.79
N GLU A 300 -6.72 -10.19 6.85
CA GLU A 300 -7.67 -9.50 7.73
C GLU A 300 -7.06 -8.23 8.32
N GLU A 301 -5.85 -8.33 8.92
CA GLU A 301 -5.16 -7.19 9.51
C GLU A 301 -4.84 -6.09 8.51
N LEU A 302 -4.46 -6.45 7.28
CA LEU A 302 -4.19 -5.49 6.21
C LEU A 302 -5.46 -4.74 5.80
N VAL A 303 -6.56 -5.45 5.58
CA VAL A 303 -7.85 -4.84 5.23
C VAL A 303 -8.33 -3.91 6.35
N ASP A 304 -8.21 -4.33 7.62
CA ASP A 304 -8.57 -3.50 8.78
C ASP A 304 -7.66 -2.27 8.91
N ALA A 305 -6.35 -2.44 8.67
CA ALA A 305 -5.39 -1.33 8.64
C ALA A 305 -5.71 -0.31 7.54
N MET A 306 -6.22 -0.76 6.40
CA MET A 306 -6.73 0.10 5.32
C MET A 306 -8.06 0.77 5.69
N GLY A 307 -8.78 0.27 6.69
CA GLY A 307 -10.11 0.74 7.14
C GLY A 307 -11.26 0.09 6.43
N GLY A 308 -11.06 -1.14 6.02
CA GLY A 308 -11.97 -1.92 5.22
C GLY A 308 -11.80 -1.70 3.73
N ILE A 309 -12.44 -2.55 2.94
CA ILE A 309 -12.53 -2.42 1.49
C ILE A 309 -13.97 -2.14 1.08
N ARG A 310 -14.16 -1.12 0.26
CA ARG A 310 -15.47 -0.75 -0.27
C ARG A 310 -15.68 -1.42 -1.62
N MET A 311 -16.77 -2.18 -1.74
CA MET A 311 -17.09 -2.90 -2.97
C MET A 311 -18.60 -3.11 -3.11
N ASP A 312 -19.03 -3.38 -4.32
CA ASP A 312 -20.37 -3.89 -4.60
C ASP A 312 -20.35 -5.41 -4.51
N VAL A 313 -21.06 -5.95 -3.53
CA VAL A 313 -21.21 -7.39 -3.31
C VAL A 313 -22.34 -7.88 -4.20
N GLY A 314 -21.99 -8.66 -5.24
CA GLY A 314 -22.94 -9.07 -6.28
C GLY A 314 -24.06 -10.01 -5.80
N GLY A 315 -23.95 -10.61 -4.61
CA GLY A 315 -24.96 -11.50 -4.06
C GLY A 315 -24.66 -11.98 -2.65
N TRP A 316 -25.55 -12.76 -2.07
CA TRP A 316 -25.40 -13.30 -0.73
C TRP A 316 -24.22 -14.28 -0.62
N VAL A 317 -23.40 -14.15 0.42
CA VAL A 317 -22.26 -15.04 0.68
C VAL A 317 -22.31 -15.54 2.13
N PRO A 318 -22.28 -16.87 2.36
CA PRO A 318 -22.31 -17.44 3.71
C PRO A 318 -20.99 -17.25 4.44
N ILE A 319 -21.07 -17.05 5.76
CA ILE A 319 -19.95 -16.93 6.68
C ILE A 319 -19.87 -18.21 7.51
N THR A 320 -18.70 -18.85 7.58
CA THR A 320 -18.44 -20.04 8.43
C THR A 320 -19.35 -21.25 8.22
N ALA A 321 -19.84 -21.49 7.02
CA ALA A 321 -20.43 -22.78 6.72
C ALA A 321 -19.33 -23.81 6.40
N GLY A 322 -19.50 -25.06 6.72
CA GLY A 322 -18.55 -26.13 6.41
C GLY A 322 -19.29 -27.41 6.06
N GLU A 323 -18.61 -28.31 5.34
CA GLU A 323 -19.17 -29.61 4.99
C GLU A 323 -19.34 -30.51 6.22
N ILE A 324 -20.46 -31.25 6.31
CA ILE A 324 -20.67 -32.25 7.34
C ILE A 324 -20.01 -33.56 6.88
N PRO A 325 -18.96 -34.03 7.56
CA PRO A 325 -18.22 -35.20 7.11
C PRO A 325 -19.10 -36.46 7.02
N GLY A 326 -18.94 -37.22 5.93
CA GLY A 326 -19.61 -38.51 5.74
C GLY A 326 -21.07 -38.43 5.33
N THR A 327 -21.55 -37.30 4.87
CA THR A 327 -22.89 -37.18 4.26
C THR A 327 -22.83 -37.37 2.75
N ASP A 328 -23.83 -38.11 2.19
CA ASP A 328 -23.98 -38.28 0.75
C ASP A 328 -25.48 -38.12 0.43
N PRO A 329 -25.93 -37.09 -0.30
CA PRO A 329 -25.09 -35.99 -0.82
C PRO A 329 -24.43 -35.15 0.29
N ILE A 330 -23.38 -34.41 -0.06
CA ILE A 330 -22.65 -33.53 0.86
C ILE A 330 -23.66 -32.49 1.42
N ARG A 331 -23.67 -32.39 2.75
CA ARG A 331 -24.45 -31.38 3.48
C ARG A 331 -23.54 -30.42 4.21
N HIS A 332 -24.01 -29.24 4.46
CA HIS A 332 -23.26 -28.19 5.15
C HIS A 332 -23.84 -27.91 6.53
N TYR A 333 -22.98 -27.44 7.45
CA TYR A 333 -23.44 -26.80 8.67
C TYR A 333 -24.09 -25.46 8.32
N PRO A 334 -25.14 -25.04 9.08
CA PRO A 334 -25.70 -23.72 8.88
C PRO A 334 -24.63 -22.63 9.06
N PRO A 335 -24.59 -21.60 8.20
CA PRO A 335 -23.68 -20.47 8.36
C PRO A 335 -23.91 -19.71 9.66
N ASP A 336 -22.83 -19.10 10.21
CA ASP A 336 -22.92 -18.19 11.36
C ASP A 336 -23.52 -16.83 10.99
N GLY A 337 -23.50 -16.48 9.70
CA GLY A 337 -24.05 -15.24 9.16
C GLY A 337 -23.95 -15.17 7.64
N TRP A 338 -24.33 -14.02 7.10
CA TRP A 338 -24.37 -13.77 5.67
C TRP A 338 -23.84 -12.39 5.32
N ILE A 339 -23.03 -12.31 4.29
CA ILE A 339 -22.65 -11.03 3.66
C ILE A 339 -23.73 -10.69 2.65
N ARG A 340 -24.34 -9.51 2.80
CA ARG A 340 -25.47 -9.05 1.98
C ARG A 340 -25.00 -8.51 0.63
N PRO A 341 -25.84 -8.61 -0.42
CA PRO A 341 -25.57 -7.94 -1.69
C PRO A 341 -25.61 -6.41 -1.55
N GLY A 342 -24.96 -5.72 -2.48
CA GLY A 342 -24.95 -4.27 -2.61
C GLY A 342 -23.66 -3.61 -2.18
N VAL A 343 -23.59 -2.29 -2.38
CA VAL A 343 -22.40 -1.48 -2.08
C VAL A 343 -22.21 -1.34 -0.57
N GLN A 344 -21.09 -1.86 -0.08
CA GLN A 344 -20.76 -1.81 1.35
C GLN A 344 -19.25 -1.79 1.58
N THR A 345 -18.86 -1.49 2.81
CA THR A 345 -17.46 -1.60 3.26
C THR A 345 -17.33 -2.87 4.08
N LEU A 346 -16.50 -3.79 3.63
CA LEU A 346 -16.14 -5.01 4.33
C LEU A 346 -14.92 -4.75 5.21
N ASP A 347 -14.97 -5.10 6.49
CA ASP A 347 -13.79 -5.20 7.35
C ASP A 347 -12.96 -6.44 6.99
N GLY A 348 -11.83 -6.66 7.68
CA GLY A 348 -10.93 -7.77 7.38
C GLY A 348 -11.61 -9.12 7.42
N TYR A 349 -12.38 -9.38 8.48
CA TYR A 349 -13.12 -10.62 8.67
C TYR A 349 -14.12 -10.90 7.55
N HIS A 350 -14.98 -9.93 7.22
CA HIS A 350 -15.97 -10.09 6.17
C HIS A 350 -15.34 -10.17 4.78
N ALA A 351 -14.27 -9.41 4.53
CA ALA A 351 -13.53 -9.48 3.27
C ALA A 351 -12.85 -10.86 3.08
N LEU A 352 -12.28 -11.42 4.15
CA LEU A 352 -11.71 -12.77 4.09
C LEU A 352 -12.78 -13.82 3.82
N TRP A 353 -13.91 -13.78 4.54
CA TRP A 353 -15.02 -14.72 4.29
C TRP A 353 -15.60 -14.57 2.90
N TYR A 354 -15.74 -13.35 2.39
CA TYR A 354 -16.15 -13.08 1.02
C TYR A 354 -15.23 -13.76 -0.01
N ALA A 355 -13.93 -13.67 0.20
CA ALA A 355 -12.93 -14.24 -0.70
C ALA A 355 -12.77 -15.77 -0.57
N ARG A 356 -13.06 -16.37 0.60
CA ARG A 356 -12.80 -17.80 0.86
C ARG A 356 -14.02 -18.70 0.81
N SER A 357 -15.22 -18.17 1.06
CA SER A 357 -16.45 -18.97 1.09
C SER A 357 -16.69 -19.70 -0.23
N ARG A 358 -17.01 -20.99 -0.16
CA ARG A 358 -17.32 -21.86 -1.31
C ARG A 358 -18.54 -22.72 -1.08
N GLU A 359 -19.17 -22.56 0.08
CA GLU A 359 -20.31 -23.33 0.51
C GLU A 359 -21.51 -23.06 -0.39
N PHE A 360 -22.18 -24.12 -0.78
CA PHE A 360 -23.34 -24.14 -1.68
C PHE A 360 -23.08 -23.70 -3.13
N VAL A 361 -21.86 -23.27 -3.47
CA VAL A 361 -21.48 -22.81 -4.82
C VAL A 361 -20.18 -23.49 -5.28
N THR A 362 -19.86 -23.35 -6.58
CA THR A 362 -18.63 -23.91 -7.14
C THR A 362 -17.40 -23.08 -6.77
N ASP A 363 -16.22 -23.68 -6.86
CA ASP A 363 -14.92 -23.02 -6.61
C ASP A 363 -14.71 -21.79 -7.52
N TYR A 364 -15.29 -21.76 -8.70
CA TYR A 364 -15.20 -20.64 -9.64
C TYR A 364 -15.84 -19.35 -9.14
N HIS A 365 -16.94 -19.44 -8.37
CA HIS A 365 -17.53 -18.28 -7.72
C HIS A 365 -16.58 -17.68 -6.68
N ARG A 366 -15.82 -18.53 -5.97
CA ARG A 366 -14.78 -18.08 -5.05
C ARG A 366 -13.69 -17.34 -5.78
N VAL A 367 -13.16 -17.89 -6.88
CA VAL A 367 -12.12 -17.24 -7.70
C VAL A 367 -12.57 -15.88 -8.20
N SER A 368 -13.82 -15.77 -8.69
CA SER A 368 -14.39 -14.48 -9.12
C SER A 368 -14.42 -13.47 -7.97
N ARG A 369 -14.87 -13.87 -6.77
CA ARG A 369 -14.88 -13.00 -5.60
C ARG A 369 -13.46 -12.58 -5.16
N GLN A 370 -12.49 -13.48 -5.21
CA GLN A 370 -11.09 -13.15 -4.94
C GLN A 370 -10.56 -12.06 -5.89
N GLN A 371 -10.87 -12.15 -7.16
CA GLN A 371 -10.50 -11.14 -8.16
C GLN A 371 -11.14 -9.77 -7.83
N CYS A 372 -12.40 -9.74 -7.41
CA CYS A 372 -13.07 -8.50 -6.99
C CYS A 372 -12.40 -7.86 -5.77
N VAL A 373 -12.08 -8.67 -4.76
CA VAL A 373 -11.37 -8.21 -3.56
C VAL A 373 -10.01 -7.63 -3.92
N GLN A 374 -9.23 -8.32 -4.75
CA GLN A 374 -7.93 -7.82 -5.21
C GLN A 374 -8.05 -6.47 -5.91
N GLN A 375 -9.04 -6.32 -6.79
CA GLN A 375 -9.27 -5.04 -7.48
C GLN A 375 -9.71 -3.93 -6.53
N ALA A 376 -10.63 -4.22 -5.60
CA ALA A 376 -11.08 -3.26 -4.62
C ALA A 376 -9.92 -2.79 -3.71
N MET A 377 -9.03 -3.70 -3.31
CA MET A 377 -7.82 -3.36 -2.56
C MET A 377 -6.89 -2.43 -3.37
N ILE A 378 -6.58 -2.79 -4.61
CA ILE A 378 -5.71 -1.98 -5.48
C ILE A 378 -6.30 -0.58 -5.69
N ALA A 379 -7.61 -0.48 -5.94
CA ALA A 379 -8.30 0.79 -6.16
C ALA A 379 -8.25 1.72 -4.93
N GLN A 380 -8.22 1.16 -3.71
CA GLN A 380 -8.26 1.91 -2.45
C GLN A 380 -6.90 2.14 -1.80
N LEU A 381 -5.83 1.53 -2.30
CA LEU A 381 -4.45 1.84 -1.90
C LEU A 381 -3.98 3.15 -2.54
N ASP A 382 -4.77 4.23 -2.36
CA ASP A 382 -4.39 5.57 -2.82
C ASP A 382 -3.35 6.20 -1.87
N PRO A 383 -2.55 7.17 -2.36
CA PRO A 383 -1.52 7.81 -1.55
C PRO A 383 -2.03 8.49 -0.26
N GLY A 384 -3.28 8.96 -0.24
CA GLY A 384 -3.89 9.58 0.93
C GLY A 384 -4.19 8.56 2.03
N THR A 385 -4.78 7.43 1.67
CA THR A 385 -5.05 6.29 2.57
C THR A 385 -3.75 5.73 3.12
N VAL A 386 -2.75 5.49 2.26
CA VAL A 386 -1.43 5.01 2.70
C VAL A 386 -0.77 5.98 3.67
N LEU A 387 -0.80 7.29 3.39
CA LEU A 387 -0.18 8.30 4.26
C LEU A 387 -0.87 8.40 5.63
N THR A 388 -2.20 8.40 5.66
CA THR A 388 -2.97 8.58 6.90
C THR A 388 -2.99 7.32 7.78
N ARG A 389 -2.88 6.14 7.17
CA ARG A 389 -2.90 4.84 7.84
C ARG A 389 -1.55 4.11 7.82
N PHE A 390 -0.50 4.85 7.47
CA PHE A 390 0.85 4.30 7.24
C PHE A 390 1.34 3.37 8.36
N GLN A 391 1.17 3.77 9.62
CA GLN A 391 1.66 2.97 10.76
C GLN A 391 0.92 1.63 10.89
N SER A 392 -0.40 1.64 10.69
CA SER A 392 -1.22 0.42 10.77
C SER A 392 -0.92 -0.53 9.61
N ILE A 393 -0.85 0.00 8.38
CA ILE A 393 -0.51 -0.78 7.18
C ILE A 393 0.91 -1.34 7.28
N ALA A 394 1.87 -0.54 7.76
CA ALA A 394 3.24 -0.97 7.94
C ALA A 394 3.37 -2.07 9.02
N ALA A 395 2.65 -1.93 10.14
CA ALA A 395 2.65 -2.94 11.20
C ALA A 395 2.03 -4.27 10.72
N ALA A 396 0.91 -4.20 10.01
CA ALA A 396 0.29 -5.36 9.39
C ALA A 396 1.26 -6.01 8.38
N GLY A 397 1.78 -5.24 7.42
CA GLY A 397 2.61 -5.76 6.33
C GLY A 397 3.83 -6.57 6.76
N THR A 398 4.46 -6.23 7.89
CA THR A 398 5.66 -6.93 8.37
C THR A 398 5.42 -8.38 8.84
N GLN A 399 4.18 -8.73 9.15
CA GLN A 399 3.81 -10.07 9.65
C GLN A 399 3.16 -10.94 8.58
N ILE A 400 2.82 -10.37 7.43
CA ILE A 400 1.79 -10.87 6.53
C ILE A 400 2.29 -11.16 5.13
N VAL A 401 3.21 -10.34 4.62
CA VAL A 401 3.66 -10.40 3.22
C VAL A 401 5.07 -10.93 3.18
N GLU A 402 5.24 -12.06 2.51
CA GLU A 402 6.54 -12.60 2.14
C GLU A 402 6.74 -12.41 0.63
N THR A 403 7.92 -11.97 0.21
CA THR A 403 8.21 -11.72 -1.21
C THR A 403 9.71 -11.74 -1.49
N ASP A 404 10.06 -12.16 -2.69
CA ASP A 404 11.43 -12.09 -3.24
C ASP A 404 11.70 -10.79 -4.02
N ILE A 405 10.72 -9.86 -4.08
CA ILE A 405 10.91 -8.55 -4.74
C ILE A 405 12.07 -7.80 -4.08
N PRO A 406 13.09 -7.37 -4.86
CA PRO A 406 14.22 -6.63 -4.32
C PRO A 406 13.82 -5.24 -3.81
N GLN A 407 14.30 -4.88 -2.62
CA GLN A 407 14.05 -3.56 -2.02
C GLN A 407 14.41 -2.39 -2.95
N ASP A 408 15.45 -2.54 -3.73
CA ASP A 408 15.96 -1.49 -4.62
C ASP A 408 15.03 -1.23 -5.82
N GLN A 409 14.16 -2.18 -6.19
CA GLN A 409 13.16 -2.02 -7.26
C GLN A 409 11.81 -1.49 -6.77
N LEU A 410 11.59 -1.41 -5.47
CA LEU A 410 10.30 -1.00 -4.90
C LEU A 410 9.80 0.34 -5.46
N ALA A 411 10.71 1.30 -5.66
CA ALA A 411 10.35 2.60 -6.23
C ALA A 411 9.75 2.48 -7.64
N SER A 412 10.34 1.62 -8.47
CA SER A 412 9.87 1.37 -9.84
C SER A 412 8.51 0.66 -9.84
N PHE A 413 8.31 -0.29 -8.93
CA PHE A 413 7.03 -1.01 -8.81
C PHE A 413 5.92 -0.16 -8.18
N VAL A 414 6.24 0.78 -7.29
CA VAL A 414 5.27 1.78 -6.82
C VAL A 414 4.82 2.67 -7.98
N ASP A 415 5.74 3.15 -8.82
CA ASP A 415 5.39 3.93 -10.01
C ASP A 415 4.55 3.12 -11.01
N LEU A 416 4.92 1.86 -11.23
CA LEU A 416 4.18 0.93 -12.07
C LEU A 416 2.76 0.69 -11.52
N GLY A 417 2.61 0.47 -10.22
CA GLY A 417 1.32 0.31 -9.57
C GLY A 417 0.42 1.55 -9.69
N LEU A 418 1.01 2.75 -9.59
CA LEU A 418 0.28 4.00 -9.81
C LEU A 418 -0.18 4.18 -11.28
N LYS A 419 0.60 3.69 -12.25
CA LYS A 419 0.16 3.64 -13.65
C LYS A 419 -0.97 2.63 -13.83
N ALA A 420 -0.84 1.44 -13.24
CA ALA A 420 -1.84 0.37 -13.31
C ALA A 420 -3.19 0.78 -12.71
N GLN A 421 -3.20 1.58 -11.63
CA GLN A 421 -4.41 2.07 -10.96
C GLN A 421 -5.36 2.85 -11.88
N GLY A 422 -4.82 3.48 -12.94
CA GLY A 422 -5.60 4.22 -13.95
C GLY A 422 -6.09 3.37 -15.13
N GLN A 423 -5.79 2.07 -15.16
CA GLN A 423 -6.10 1.16 -16.26
C GLN A 423 -7.21 0.18 -15.88
N GLU A 424 -7.96 -0.27 -16.86
CA GLU A 424 -8.88 -1.38 -16.69
C GLU A 424 -8.10 -2.70 -16.63
N THR A 425 -8.37 -3.51 -15.59
CA THR A 425 -7.72 -4.80 -15.41
C THR A 425 -8.50 -5.88 -16.16
N ARG A 426 -7.86 -6.56 -17.09
CA ARG A 426 -8.42 -7.73 -17.78
C ARG A 426 -8.16 -8.99 -16.95
N ARG A 427 -9.00 -10.01 -17.15
CA ARG A 427 -8.93 -11.25 -16.37
C ARG A 427 -9.08 -12.47 -17.26
N LEU A 428 -8.45 -13.58 -16.84
CA LEU A 428 -8.60 -14.91 -17.43
C LEU A 428 -8.49 -15.95 -16.30
N THR A 429 -9.50 -16.78 -16.15
CA THR A 429 -9.47 -17.91 -15.21
C THR A 429 -9.08 -19.18 -15.97
N ILE A 430 -8.07 -19.91 -15.49
CA ILE A 430 -7.64 -21.16 -16.12
C ILE A 430 -8.58 -22.29 -15.72
N GLY A 431 -9.76 -22.25 -16.26
CA GLY A 431 -10.88 -23.13 -15.98
C GLY A 431 -12.19 -22.46 -16.36
N PRO A 432 -13.34 -23.09 -16.10
CA PRO A 432 -14.63 -22.49 -16.39
C PRO A 432 -14.84 -21.12 -15.70
N PRO A 433 -15.53 -20.18 -16.35
CA PRO A 433 -16.18 -20.32 -17.67
C PRO A 433 -15.26 -20.06 -18.87
N ASP A 434 -14.03 -19.57 -18.62
CA ASP A 434 -13.10 -19.17 -19.69
C ASP A 434 -12.59 -20.38 -20.49
N PHE A 435 -12.43 -21.53 -19.86
CA PHE A 435 -12.04 -22.80 -20.44
C PHE A 435 -13.07 -23.89 -20.12
N GLY A 436 -13.88 -24.22 -21.07
CA GLY A 436 -14.90 -25.27 -20.95
C GLY A 436 -16.05 -24.93 -19.98
N THR A 437 -16.71 -25.96 -19.52
CA THR A 437 -17.80 -25.89 -18.51
C THR A 437 -17.37 -26.61 -17.23
N PRO A 438 -18.07 -26.41 -16.10
CA PRO A 438 -17.76 -27.15 -14.87
C PRO A 438 -17.81 -28.69 -15.03
N ALA A 439 -18.51 -29.18 -16.04
CA ALA A 439 -18.62 -30.61 -16.31
C ALA A 439 -17.40 -31.19 -17.09
N ASP A 440 -16.59 -30.32 -17.73
CA ASP A 440 -15.48 -30.76 -18.57
C ASP A 440 -14.22 -31.14 -17.80
N ASN A 441 -14.18 -30.87 -16.47
CA ASN A 441 -13.03 -31.11 -15.60
C ASN A 441 -11.71 -30.53 -16.18
N PHE A 442 -11.75 -29.36 -16.79
CA PHE A 442 -10.61 -28.73 -17.45
C PHE A 442 -9.38 -28.63 -16.51
N PRO A 443 -9.51 -28.26 -15.22
CA PRO A 443 -8.35 -28.22 -14.32
C PRO A 443 -7.68 -29.56 -14.06
N THR A 444 -8.38 -30.68 -14.33
CA THR A 444 -7.81 -32.04 -14.21
C THR A 444 -7.15 -32.51 -15.51
N TYR A 445 -7.71 -32.09 -16.65
CA TYR A 445 -7.20 -32.45 -17.98
C TYR A 445 -6.95 -31.18 -18.81
N PRO A 446 -5.95 -30.37 -18.44
CA PRO A 446 -5.69 -29.11 -19.10
C PRO A 446 -5.16 -29.28 -20.52
N ASP A 447 -5.55 -28.36 -21.41
CA ASP A 447 -4.92 -28.18 -22.71
C ASP A 447 -3.96 -26.98 -22.65
N PHE A 448 -2.67 -27.26 -22.45
CA PHE A 448 -1.65 -26.21 -22.32
C PHE A 448 -1.47 -25.42 -23.62
N GLY A 449 -1.70 -26.03 -24.80
CA GLY A 449 -1.67 -25.31 -26.07
C GLY A 449 -2.75 -24.22 -26.12
N GLU A 450 -4.00 -24.57 -25.73
CA GLU A 450 -5.09 -23.60 -25.65
C GLU A 450 -4.82 -22.51 -24.60
N ILE A 451 -4.29 -22.88 -23.43
CA ILE A 451 -3.96 -21.93 -22.36
C ILE A 451 -2.94 -20.91 -22.86
N HIS A 452 -1.81 -21.38 -23.41
CA HIS A 452 -0.73 -20.52 -23.89
C HIS A 452 -1.21 -19.60 -25.03
N ASP A 453 -1.97 -20.12 -25.99
CA ASP A 453 -2.52 -19.32 -27.09
C ASP A 453 -3.45 -18.20 -26.57
N ARG A 454 -4.31 -18.49 -25.58
CA ARG A 454 -5.20 -17.50 -24.97
C ARG A 454 -4.42 -16.45 -24.18
N VAL A 455 -3.45 -16.85 -23.38
CA VAL A 455 -2.58 -15.96 -22.61
C VAL A 455 -1.82 -15.01 -23.54
N GLN A 456 -1.14 -15.54 -24.55
CA GLN A 456 -0.40 -14.74 -25.52
C GLN A 456 -1.33 -13.86 -26.38
N GLY A 457 -2.52 -14.35 -26.72
CA GLY A 457 -3.54 -13.58 -27.41
C GLY A 457 -3.95 -12.32 -26.63
N MET A 458 -4.22 -12.46 -25.34
CA MET A 458 -4.58 -11.32 -24.47
C MET A 458 -3.43 -10.31 -24.33
N ILE A 459 -2.19 -10.78 -24.18
CA ILE A 459 -1.00 -9.91 -24.10
C ILE A 459 -0.82 -9.13 -25.42
N ALA A 460 -0.98 -9.81 -26.55
CA ALA A 460 -0.87 -9.17 -27.87
C ALA A 460 -2.00 -8.14 -28.12
N GLU A 461 -3.20 -8.37 -27.62
CA GLU A 461 -4.30 -7.41 -27.69
C GLU A 461 -4.02 -6.15 -26.87
N ASP A 462 -3.50 -6.30 -25.64
CA ASP A 462 -3.08 -5.16 -24.80
C ASP A 462 -2.00 -4.32 -25.49
N ALA A 463 -0.99 -4.98 -26.07
CA ALA A 463 0.08 -4.30 -26.80
C ALA A 463 -0.45 -3.52 -28.01
N ARG A 464 -1.44 -4.05 -28.75
CA ARG A 464 -2.09 -3.33 -29.86
C ARG A 464 -2.92 -2.15 -29.37
N ALA A 465 -3.72 -2.33 -28.31
CA ALA A 465 -4.51 -1.26 -27.71
C ALA A 465 -3.63 -0.10 -27.22
N ALA A 466 -2.47 -0.41 -26.62
CA ALA A 466 -1.49 0.57 -26.22
C ALA A 466 -0.88 1.34 -27.42
N ALA A 467 -0.57 0.63 -28.52
CA ALA A 467 -0.05 1.24 -29.75
C ALA A 467 -1.09 2.14 -30.44
N ASP A 468 -2.34 1.69 -30.54
CA ASP A 468 -3.45 2.46 -31.12
C ASP A 468 -3.81 3.67 -30.25
N GLY A 469 -3.80 3.54 -28.93
CA GLY A 469 -3.98 4.65 -27.98
C GLY A 469 -2.89 5.71 -28.11
N ALA A 470 -1.65 5.33 -28.33
CA ALA A 470 -0.53 6.25 -28.57
C ALA A 470 -0.71 7.06 -29.89
N VAL A 471 -1.25 6.44 -30.93
CA VAL A 471 -1.55 7.10 -32.21
C VAL A 471 -2.72 8.08 -32.07
N LEU A 472 -3.76 7.72 -31.29
CA LEU A 472 -4.93 8.58 -31.07
C LEU A 472 -4.61 9.79 -30.18
N HIS A 473 -3.64 9.72 -29.28
CA HIS A 473 -3.21 10.86 -28.44
C HIS A 473 -2.44 11.94 -29.22
N LEU A 474 -1.88 11.61 -30.38
CA LEU A 474 -1.25 12.62 -31.27
C LEU A 474 -2.29 13.44 -32.08
N ASP A 475 -3.51 12.94 -32.22
CA ASP A 475 -4.55 13.58 -33.04
C ASP A 475 -5.75 14.15 -32.24
N ARG A 476 -5.80 13.99 -30.92
CA ARG A 476 -6.98 14.35 -30.14
C ARG A 476 -6.68 15.25 -28.93
N ALA A 477 -6.32 16.48 -29.25
CA ALA A 477 -6.52 17.62 -28.34
C ALA A 477 -7.91 18.22 -28.58
N VAL A 478 -9.02 17.46 -28.43
CA VAL A 478 -10.38 18.04 -28.34
C VAL A 478 -11.36 17.03 -27.72
N THR A 479 -12.00 17.49 -26.64
CA THR A 479 -13.33 17.13 -26.15
C THR A 479 -13.49 15.80 -25.43
N THR A 480 -13.29 15.85 -24.13
CA THR A 480 -13.89 14.89 -23.19
C THR A 480 -15.29 15.35 -22.81
N SER A 481 -16.32 14.79 -23.41
CA SER A 481 -17.67 14.78 -22.84
C SER A 481 -17.81 13.51 -22.00
N ARG A 482 -17.71 13.66 -20.68
CA ARG A 482 -18.16 12.65 -19.74
C ARG A 482 -19.68 12.55 -19.86
N LEU A 483 -20.17 11.41 -20.35
CA LEU A 483 -21.54 10.98 -20.05
C LEU A 483 -21.58 10.60 -18.57
N PRO A 484 -22.53 11.11 -17.77
CA PRO A 484 -22.71 10.63 -16.43
C PRO A 484 -23.26 9.21 -16.53
N ALA A 485 -22.56 8.25 -15.90
CA ALA A 485 -23.13 6.95 -15.61
C ALA A 485 -24.39 7.21 -14.78
N GLN A 486 -25.56 6.94 -15.34
CA GLN A 486 -26.78 6.85 -14.57
C GLN A 486 -26.64 5.65 -13.66
N LEU A 487 -26.45 5.90 -12.38
CA LEU A 487 -26.72 4.96 -11.32
C LEU A 487 -28.20 4.60 -11.41
N THR A 488 -28.50 3.49 -12.05
CA THR A 488 -29.81 2.85 -11.87
C THR A 488 -29.76 2.15 -10.53
N ASP A 489 -30.30 2.84 -9.54
CA ASP A 489 -30.62 2.34 -8.21
C ASP A 489 -31.91 1.50 -8.36
N ASP A 490 -31.80 0.32 -8.95
CA ASP A 490 -32.86 -0.70 -8.99
C ASP A 490 -32.28 -2.00 -9.59
N GLN A 491 -31.62 -2.79 -8.75
CA GLN A 491 -31.63 -4.24 -8.93
C GLN A 491 -32.55 -4.80 -7.83
N PRO A 492 -33.64 -5.41 -8.20
CA PRO A 492 -34.47 -6.10 -7.23
C PRO A 492 -33.71 -7.34 -6.77
N THR A 493 -33.23 -7.33 -5.54
CA THR A 493 -33.05 -8.55 -4.77
C THR A 493 -34.50 -9.05 -4.50
N ASP A 494 -35.04 -9.77 -5.46
CA ASP A 494 -36.41 -10.25 -5.41
C ASP A 494 -36.62 -11.14 -4.17
N GLY A 495 -36.97 -10.52 -3.05
CA GLY A 495 -37.56 -11.21 -1.90
C GLY A 495 -36.65 -12.16 -1.11
N ILE A 496 -35.36 -12.31 -1.46
CA ILE A 496 -34.44 -13.18 -0.73
C ILE A 496 -33.97 -12.42 0.52
N THR A 497 -34.38 -12.92 1.70
CA THR A 497 -33.94 -12.36 2.98
C THR A 497 -32.91 -13.27 3.66
N GLU A 498 -32.12 -12.70 4.57
CA GLU A 498 -31.18 -13.45 5.39
C GLU A 498 -31.87 -14.55 6.19
N GLU A 499 -33.04 -14.26 6.75
CA GLU A 499 -33.82 -15.20 7.51
C GLU A 499 -34.26 -16.40 6.66
N TYR A 500 -34.64 -16.16 5.40
CA TYR A 500 -35.04 -17.23 4.48
C TYR A 500 -33.82 -18.12 4.11
N LEU A 501 -32.66 -17.52 3.83
CA LEU A 501 -31.46 -18.29 3.57
C LEU A 501 -31.02 -19.11 4.79
N GLN A 502 -31.11 -18.51 5.99
CA GLN A 502 -30.75 -19.19 7.24
C GLN A 502 -31.73 -20.33 7.56
N GLU A 503 -33.01 -20.18 7.23
CA GLU A 503 -34.00 -21.24 7.36
C GLU A 503 -33.66 -22.42 6.43
N LEU A 504 -33.38 -22.15 5.14
CA LEU A 504 -32.96 -23.17 4.17
C LEU A 504 -31.70 -23.92 4.64
N ALA A 505 -30.70 -23.19 5.13
CA ALA A 505 -29.49 -23.79 5.67
C ALA A 505 -29.77 -24.67 6.90
N THR A 506 -30.65 -24.23 7.78
CA THR A 506 -31.00 -24.97 9.02
C THR A 506 -31.74 -26.27 8.71
N ILE A 507 -32.63 -26.28 7.73
CA ILE A 507 -33.34 -27.49 7.30
C ILE A 507 -32.50 -28.38 6.38
N GLY A 508 -31.33 -27.87 5.90
CA GLY A 508 -30.39 -28.57 5.03
C GLY A 508 -30.87 -28.71 3.60
N ASP A 509 -31.55 -27.69 3.07
CA ASP A 509 -31.95 -27.60 1.66
C ASP A 509 -30.81 -26.96 0.83
N ASP A 510 -29.67 -27.66 0.78
CA ASP A 510 -28.45 -27.22 0.11
C ASP A 510 -28.65 -27.05 -1.40
N LEU A 511 -29.60 -27.78 -2.01
CA LEU A 511 -29.92 -27.66 -3.45
C LEU A 511 -30.56 -26.30 -3.77
N THR A 512 -31.56 -25.92 -2.99
CA THR A 512 -32.21 -24.62 -3.16
C THR A 512 -31.23 -23.48 -2.87
N LEU A 513 -30.42 -23.58 -1.81
CA LEU A 513 -29.38 -22.62 -1.51
C LEU A 513 -28.39 -22.50 -2.66
N GLY A 514 -27.84 -23.60 -3.17
CA GLY A 514 -26.91 -23.61 -4.29
C GLY A 514 -27.48 -22.94 -5.54
N SER A 515 -28.78 -23.19 -5.85
CA SER A 515 -29.43 -22.52 -6.97
C SER A 515 -29.54 -21.00 -6.75
N LEU A 516 -30.01 -20.57 -5.58
CA LEU A 516 -30.16 -19.14 -5.25
C LEU A 516 -28.85 -18.37 -5.24
N LEU A 517 -27.78 -19.00 -4.74
CA LEU A 517 -26.45 -18.38 -4.63
C LEU A 517 -25.65 -18.43 -5.94
N SER A 518 -25.98 -19.34 -6.85
CA SER A 518 -25.34 -19.41 -8.17
C SER A 518 -25.80 -18.32 -9.12
N ASP A 519 -27.01 -17.76 -8.91
CA ASP A 519 -27.55 -16.65 -9.69
C ASP A 519 -27.10 -15.27 -9.18
N ASN A 520 -26.10 -15.23 -8.30
CA ASN A 520 -25.55 -13.99 -7.78
C ASN A 520 -24.97 -13.13 -8.91
N GLY A 521 -25.23 -11.82 -8.84
CA GLY A 521 -24.69 -10.83 -9.76
C GLY A 521 -23.16 -10.74 -9.69
N GLU A 522 -22.57 -10.09 -10.69
CA GLU A 522 -21.12 -9.82 -10.69
C GLU A 522 -20.76 -8.79 -9.61
N CYS A 523 -19.67 -9.04 -8.92
CA CYS A 523 -19.10 -8.09 -7.97
C CYS A 523 -18.19 -7.06 -8.66
N SER A 524 -18.06 -5.87 -8.06
CA SER A 524 -17.15 -4.83 -8.57
C SER A 524 -16.58 -3.96 -7.44
N PRO A 525 -15.41 -3.30 -7.65
CA PRO A 525 -14.97 -2.20 -6.80
C PRO A 525 -16.01 -1.07 -6.83
N ALA A 526 -16.29 -0.41 -5.66
CA ALA A 526 -17.28 0.67 -5.54
C ALA A 526 -16.66 2.04 -5.20
#